data_e89c47b699d0b34406af19e231377e24
#
_entry.id   e89c47b699d0b34406af19e231377e24
#
_cell.length_a   1.000
_cell.length_b   1.000
_cell.length_c   1.000
_cell.angle_alpha   90.00
_cell.angle_beta   90.00
_cell.angle_gamma   90.00
#
_symmetry.space_group_name_H-M   'P 1'
#
loop_
_entity.id
_entity.type
_entity.pdbx_description
1 polymer ?
#
loop_
_entity_poly.entity_id
_entity_poly.type
_entity_poly.pdbx_seq_one_letter_code
_entity_poly.pdbx_strand_id
1 'polypeptide(L)'
;MHRRSFEHDGVVFSFLDAGGDGKPLLALHGHWMGASDFTEVADDLSPEWRVIALDQRGFGETDHGAAHNMAAYLGDVVALLKNLSINEPVPALGHSFGGIVAYHLAAAHPDRVSAMIIEDIGVNIQDDSTPYVTNWSGTFRLREELEERLGPRLSPYLQKSIRRVKDGWTLNFDPAEFLVSERATNGNHWKVWLQSRCPALVVSGSESRVCDGTELQTMTERREGTVFTQLKAGHSIHIDNRTEFVETLRHFLNTQNL
;
A
#
# COMPACT_ATOMS: atom_id res chain seq x y z
N MET A 1 -8.82 2.85 -14.38
CA MET A 1 -9.08 1.59 -13.63
C MET A 1 -10.57 1.40 -13.39
N HIS A 2 -11.04 0.14 -13.22
CA HIS A 2 -12.43 -0.22 -12.96
C HIS A 2 -12.56 -0.76 -11.53
N ARG A 3 -13.53 -0.25 -10.78
CA ARG A 3 -13.84 -0.75 -9.44
C ARG A 3 -14.60 -2.07 -9.52
N ARG A 4 -14.17 -3.05 -8.74
CA ARG A 4 -14.74 -4.38 -8.64
C ARG A 4 -14.77 -4.82 -7.18
N SER A 5 -15.47 -5.90 -6.86
CA SER A 5 -15.56 -6.45 -5.51
C SER A 5 -15.49 -7.98 -5.51
N PHE A 6 -15.13 -8.53 -4.36
CA PHE A 6 -15.18 -9.95 -4.05
C PHE A 6 -15.48 -10.13 -2.56
N GLU A 7 -15.91 -11.32 -2.16
CA GLU A 7 -16.17 -11.66 -0.76
C GLU A 7 -15.12 -12.66 -0.26
N HIS A 8 -14.62 -12.41 0.95
CA HIS A 8 -13.72 -13.29 1.67
C HIS A 8 -13.94 -13.17 3.18
N ASP A 9 -14.13 -14.32 3.86
CA ASP A 9 -14.37 -14.42 5.31
C ASP A 9 -15.47 -13.47 5.83
N GLY A 10 -16.56 -13.32 5.04
CA GLY A 10 -17.70 -12.48 5.41
C GLY A 10 -17.46 -10.97 5.27
N VAL A 11 -16.36 -10.56 4.62
CA VAL A 11 -16.02 -9.18 4.30
C VAL A 11 -16.15 -8.97 2.79
N VAL A 12 -16.82 -7.92 2.36
CA VAL A 12 -16.85 -7.50 0.97
C VAL A 12 -15.69 -6.57 0.71
N PHE A 13 -14.74 -7.05 -0.08
CA PHE A 13 -13.56 -6.29 -0.49
C PHE A 13 -13.82 -5.54 -1.78
N SER A 14 -13.28 -4.33 -1.85
CA SER A 14 -13.21 -3.52 -3.05
C SER A 14 -11.78 -3.51 -3.60
N PHE A 15 -11.65 -3.44 -4.91
CA PHE A 15 -10.36 -3.25 -5.58
C PHE A 15 -10.53 -2.49 -6.89
N LEU A 16 -9.46 -1.87 -7.34
CA LEU A 16 -9.37 -1.25 -8.66
C LEU A 16 -8.53 -2.13 -9.58
N ASP A 17 -9.03 -2.38 -10.79
CA ASP A 17 -8.40 -3.20 -11.80
C ASP A 17 -8.20 -2.36 -13.08
N ALA A 18 -6.97 -2.21 -13.53
CA ALA A 18 -6.68 -1.49 -14.77
C ALA A 18 -7.26 -2.20 -16.01
N GLY A 19 -7.48 -3.52 -15.91
CA GLY A 19 -7.92 -4.32 -17.05
C GLY A 19 -6.83 -4.48 -18.11
N GLY A 20 -7.22 -4.91 -19.31
CA GLY A 20 -6.31 -5.16 -20.42
C GLY A 20 -5.53 -6.47 -20.29
N ASP A 21 -4.61 -6.68 -21.25
CA ASP A 21 -3.81 -7.92 -21.41
C ASP A 21 -2.39 -7.77 -20.81
N GLY A 22 -2.12 -6.67 -20.13
CA GLY A 22 -0.83 -6.42 -19.45
C GLY A 22 -0.56 -7.45 -18.35
N LYS A 23 0.73 -7.62 -18.01
CA LYS A 23 1.15 -8.49 -16.91
C LYS A 23 0.57 -7.98 -15.58
N PRO A 24 0.02 -8.84 -14.71
CA PRO A 24 -0.55 -8.39 -13.45
C PRO A 24 0.52 -7.85 -12.49
N LEU A 25 0.23 -6.70 -11.88
CA LEU A 25 1.01 -6.07 -10.81
C LEU A 25 0.05 -5.78 -9.65
N LEU A 26 0.27 -6.43 -8.51
CA LEU A 26 -0.47 -6.16 -7.29
C LEU A 26 0.01 -4.84 -6.68
N ALA A 27 -0.92 -3.97 -6.25
CA ALA A 27 -0.62 -2.73 -5.55
C ALA A 27 -1.36 -2.66 -4.19
N LEU A 28 -0.61 -2.38 -3.12
CA LEU A 28 -1.06 -2.34 -1.74
C LEU A 28 -0.76 -0.95 -1.16
N HIS A 29 -1.79 -0.22 -0.78
CA HIS A 29 -1.70 1.16 -0.30
C HIS A 29 -1.20 1.28 1.14
N GLY A 30 -0.73 2.46 1.52
CA GLY A 30 -0.38 2.81 2.89
C GLY A 30 -1.60 3.00 3.80
N HIS A 31 -1.37 3.09 5.11
CA HIS A 31 -2.40 3.53 6.04
C HIS A 31 -2.98 4.88 5.60
N TRP A 32 -4.28 5.13 5.90
CA TRP A 32 -5.06 6.34 5.56
C TRP A 32 -5.41 6.48 4.08
N MET A 33 -4.92 5.60 3.24
CA MET A 33 -5.05 5.61 1.77
C MET A 33 -6.05 4.55 1.28
N GLY A 34 -6.09 4.36 -0.04
CA GLY A 34 -6.92 3.35 -0.69
C GLY A 34 -6.38 2.98 -2.08
N ALA A 35 -7.03 2.02 -2.73
CA ALA A 35 -6.67 1.56 -4.07
C ALA A 35 -6.57 2.70 -5.10
N SER A 36 -7.36 3.77 -4.93
CA SER A 36 -7.40 4.92 -5.83
C SER A 36 -6.07 5.69 -5.91
N ASP A 37 -5.19 5.55 -4.91
CA ASP A 37 -3.91 6.26 -4.92
C ASP A 37 -2.96 5.76 -6.01
N PHE A 38 -3.17 4.53 -6.51
CA PHE A 38 -2.41 3.97 -7.61
C PHE A 38 -3.02 4.20 -9.01
N THR A 39 -4.10 4.99 -9.14
CA THR A 39 -4.77 5.18 -10.43
C THR A 39 -3.83 5.76 -11.47
N GLU A 40 -3.10 6.82 -11.14
CA GLU A 40 -2.19 7.49 -12.06
C GLU A 40 -0.95 6.63 -12.38
N VAL A 41 -0.46 5.85 -11.40
CA VAL A 41 0.62 4.87 -11.63
C VAL A 41 0.16 3.78 -12.59
N ALA A 42 -1.09 3.33 -12.46
CA ALA A 42 -1.66 2.33 -13.37
C ALA A 42 -1.80 2.85 -14.80
N ASP A 43 -2.25 4.10 -14.95
CA ASP A 43 -2.36 4.73 -16.28
C ASP A 43 -0.97 4.87 -16.93
N ASP A 44 0.03 5.28 -16.18
CA ASP A 44 1.41 5.42 -16.66
C ASP A 44 2.06 4.06 -17.00
N LEU A 45 1.73 2.96 -16.29
CA LEU A 45 2.25 1.62 -16.53
C LEU A 45 1.52 0.87 -17.64
N SER A 46 0.36 1.36 -18.09
CA SER A 46 -0.42 0.76 -19.18
C SER A 46 0.29 0.98 -20.53
N PRO A 47 0.16 0.07 -21.52
CA PRO A 47 -0.54 -1.23 -21.47
C PRO A 47 0.33 -2.40 -20.97
N GLU A 48 1.58 -2.15 -20.57
CA GLU A 48 2.57 -3.19 -20.23
C GLU A 48 2.17 -3.96 -18.98
N TRP A 49 1.60 -3.23 -18.00
CA TRP A 49 1.18 -3.77 -16.71
C TRP A 49 -0.30 -3.52 -16.43
N ARG A 50 -0.98 -4.57 -15.98
CA ARG A 50 -2.31 -4.51 -15.42
C ARG A 50 -2.20 -4.34 -13.91
N VAL A 51 -2.27 -3.11 -13.42
CA VAL A 51 -2.26 -2.83 -11.99
C VAL A 51 -3.58 -3.25 -11.36
N ILE A 52 -3.49 -4.02 -10.28
CA ILE A 52 -4.62 -4.48 -9.47
C ILE A 52 -4.38 -3.94 -8.05
N ALA A 53 -5.10 -2.91 -7.68
CA ALA A 53 -4.96 -2.23 -6.39
C ALA A 53 -6.10 -2.64 -5.45
N LEU A 54 -5.75 -3.24 -4.30
CA LEU A 54 -6.70 -3.66 -3.27
C LEU A 54 -7.00 -2.49 -2.33
N ASP A 55 -8.28 -2.21 -2.07
CA ASP A 55 -8.67 -1.50 -0.86
C ASP A 55 -8.53 -2.49 0.31
N GLN A 56 -7.44 -2.38 1.08
CA GLN A 56 -7.17 -3.30 2.19
C GLN A 56 -8.26 -3.20 3.26
N ARG A 57 -8.47 -4.26 4.05
CA ARG A 57 -9.57 -4.32 5.05
C ARG A 57 -9.62 -3.09 5.95
N GLY A 58 -10.82 -2.51 6.11
CA GLY A 58 -11.05 -1.30 6.90
C GLY A 58 -10.66 0.01 6.20
N PHE A 59 -10.28 -0.05 4.90
CA PHE A 59 -9.91 1.13 4.10
C PHE A 59 -10.65 1.16 2.77
N GLY A 60 -10.70 2.35 2.18
CA GLY A 60 -11.30 2.57 0.86
C GLY A 60 -12.79 2.26 0.85
N GLU A 61 -13.21 1.39 -0.08
CA GLU A 61 -14.59 0.92 -0.23
C GLU A 61 -14.73 -0.54 0.29
N THR A 62 -13.73 -1.10 0.93
CA THR A 62 -13.81 -2.40 1.62
C THR A 62 -14.56 -2.26 2.94
N ASP A 63 -15.35 -3.27 3.30
CA ASP A 63 -16.13 -3.30 4.54
C ASP A 63 -15.25 -3.11 5.80
N HIS A 64 -15.85 -2.53 6.81
CA HIS A 64 -15.30 -2.28 8.14
C HIS A 64 -15.65 -3.39 9.14
N GLY A 65 -15.05 -3.33 10.33
CA GLY A 65 -15.40 -4.21 11.47
C GLY A 65 -14.73 -5.57 11.48
N ALA A 66 -13.81 -5.84 10.56
CA ALA A 66 -13.05 -7.09 10.50
C ALA A 66 -11.84 -7.10 11.43
N ALA A 67 -11.28 -8.28 11.70
CA ALA A 67 -10.05 -8.41 12.46
C ALA A 67 -8.85 -7.83 11.71
N HIS A 68 -8.06 -6.97 12.36
CA HIS A 68 -6.83 -6.39 11.83
C HIS A 68 -5.62 -7.14 12.38
N ASN A 69 -5.08 -8.06 11.60
CA ASN A 69 -3.83 -8.76 11.90
C ASN A 69 -3.16 -9.23 10.60
N MET A 70 -1.87 -9.53 10.65
CA MET A 70 -1.10 -9.87 9.46
C MET A 70 -1.66 -11.10 8.73
N ALA A 71 -2.07 -12.15 9.43
CA ALA A 71 -2.63 -13.35 8.79
C ALA A 71 -3.89 -13.03 7.96
N ALA A 72 -4.73 -12.13 8.46
CA ALA A 72 -5.93 -11.68 7.75
C ALA A 72 -5.55 -10.88 6.50
N TYR A 73 -4.63 -9.90 6.59
CA TYR A 73 -4.17 -9.15 5.42
C TYR A 73 -3.59 -10.04 4.32
N LEU A 74 -2.79 -11.05 4.69
CA LEU A 74 -2.25 -12.00 3.71
C LEU A 74 -3.35 -12.85 3.09
N GLY A 75 -4.31 -13.31 3.90
CA GLY A 75 -5.48 -14.06 3.42
C GLY A 75 -6.29 -13.30 2.39
N ASP A 76 -6.49 -12.00 2.59
CA ASP A 76 -7.23 -11.12 1.67
C ASP A 76 -6.55 -11.02 0.30
N VAL A 77 -5.24 -10.83 0.30
CA VAL A 77 -4.47 -10.75 -0.94
C VAL A 77 -4.51 -12.08 -1.69
N VAL A 78 -4.33 -13.21 -1.00
CA VAL A 78 -4.42 -14.54 -1.61
C VAL A 78 -5.82 -14.79 -2.17
N ALA A 79 -6.87 -14.37 -1.45
CA ALA A 79 -8.26 -14.48 -1.91
C ALA A 79 -8.54 -13.60 -3.14
N LEU A 80 -8.01 -12.38 -3.20
CA LEU A 80 -8.09 -11.51 -4.38
C LEU A 80 -7.47 -12.18 -5.61
N LEU A 81 -6.22 -12.65 -5.50
CA LEU A 81 -5.53 -13.31 -6.60
C LEU A 81 -6.29 -14.55 -7.08
N LYS A 82 -6.83 -15.36 -6.15
CA LYS A 82 -7.68 -16.51 -6.46
C LYS A 82 -8.97 -16.09 -7.16
N ASN A 83 -9.64 -15.05 -6.68
CA ASN A 83 -10.88 -14.52 -7.30
C ASN A 83 -10.65 -14.10 -8.75
N LEU A 84 -9.46 -13.53 -9.04
CA LEU A 84 -9.06 -13.11 -10.38
C LEU A 84 -8.49 -14.27 -11.24
N SER A 85 -8.44 -15.50 -10.71
CA SER A 85 -7.82 -16.66 -11.35
C SER A 85 -6.34 -16.42 -11.72
N ILE A 86 -5.63 -15.59 -10.94
CA ILE A 86 -4.20 -15.34 -11.06
C ILE A 86 -3.50 -16.41 -10.25
N ASN A 87 -2.96 -17.42 -10.93
CA ASN A 87 -2.30 -18.58 -10.31
C ASN A 87 -0.79 -18.46 -10.27
N GLU A 88 -0.21 -17.74 -11.23
CA GLU A 88 1.23 -17.47 -11.29
C GLU A 88 1.64 -16.38 -10.29
N PRO A 89 2.89 -16.41 -9.80
CA PRO A 89 3.40 -15.35 -8.93
C PRO A 89 3.40 -14.00 -9.66
N VAL A 90 3.03 -12.95 -8.93
CA VAL A 90 2.96 -11.57 -9.45
C VAL A 90 3.92 -10.65 -8.69
N PRO A 91 4.42 -9.57 -9.30
CA PRO A 91 5.08 -8.52 -8.55
C PRO A 91 4.10 -7.85 -7.59
N ALA A 92 4.58 -7.51 -6.38
CA ALA A 92 3.82 -6.82 -5.35
C ALA A 92 4.47 -5.47 -5.02
N LEU A 93 3.79 -4.39 -5.39
CA LEU A 93 4.11 -3.01 -5.00
C LEU A 93 3.39 -2.71 -3.69
N GLY A 94 4.12 -2.32 -2.66
CA GLY A 94 3.55 -1.90 -1.38
C GLY A 94 4.12 -0.56 -0.91
N HIS A 95 3.23 0.40 -0.69
CA HIS A 95 3.57 1.67 -0.06
C HIS A 95 3.35 1.59 1.44
N SER A 96 4.33 2.02 2.26
CA SER A 96 4.17 2.11 3.72
C SER A 96 3.60 0.82 4.32
N PHE A 97 2.46 0.84 4.99
CA PHE A 97 1.72 -0.34 5.48
C PHE A 97 1.60 -1.45 4.42
N GLY A 98 1.27 -1.09 3.18
CA GLY A 98 1.21 -2.06 2.07
C GLY A 98 2.56 -2.72 1.79
N GLY A 99 3.68 -2.05 2.06
CA GLY A 99 5.03 -2.62 1.99
C GLY A 99 5.26 -3.68 3.06
N ILE A 100 4.74 -3.45 4.29
CA ILE A 100 4.76 -4.45 5.38
C ILE A 100 4.00 -5.71 4.93
N VAL A 101 2.80 -5.53 4.39
CA VAL A 101 2.00 -6.66 3.87
C VAL A 101 2.72 -7.37 2.73
N ALA A 102 3.36 -6.62 1.80
CA ALA A 102 4.05 -7.19 0.65
C ALA A 102 5.23 -8.09 1.06
N TYR A 103 6.12 -7.66 1.98
CA TYR A 103 7.23 -8.53 2.39
C TYR A 103 6.79 -9.69 3.28
N HIS A 104 5.71 -9.55 4.06
CA HIS A 104 5.09 -10.68 4.76
C HIS A 104 4.48 -11.69 3.78
N LEU A 105 3.80 -11.21 2.73
CA LEU A 105 3.24 -12.06 1.68
C LEU A 105 4.34 -12.85 0.97
N ALA A 106 5.43 -12.18 0.56
CA ALA A 106 6.54 -12.84 -0.11
C ALA A 106 7.25 -13.89 0.77
N ALA A 107 7.27 -13.69 2.09
CA ALA A 107 7.85 -14.65 3.03
C ALA A 107 6.92 -15.86 3.29
N ALA A 108 5.61 -15.62 3.42
CA ALA A 108 4.63 -16.66 3.75
C ALA A 108 4.11 -17.42 2.51
N HIS A 109 4.03 -16.74 1.37
CA HIS A 109 3.49 -17.25 0.10
C HIS A 109 4.46 -16.98 -1.06
N PRO A 110 5.68 -17.58 -1.05
CA PRO A 110 6.70 -17.33 -2.09
C PRO A 110 6.26 -17.78 -3.49
N ASP A 111 5.25 -18.63 -3.59
CA ASP A 111 4.59 -19.05 -4.82
C ASP A 111 3.60 -18.01 -5.39
N ARG A 112 3.37 -16.93 -4.68
CA ARG A 112 2.45 -15.84 -5.08
C ARG A 112 3.15 -14.54 -5.44
N VAL A 113 4.41 -14.37 -5.06
CA VAL A 113 5.16 -13.11 -5.26
C VAL A 113 6.42 -13.36 -6.09
N SER A 114 6.46 -12.82 -7.31
CA SER A 114 7.62 -12.92 -8.21
C SER A 114 8.68 -11.86 -7.92
N ALA A 115 8.29 -10.70 -7.44
CA ALA A 115 9.18 -9.61 -7.00
C ALA A 115 8.46 -8.69 -6.00
N MET A 116 9.21 -7.96 -5.20
CA MET A 116 8.68 -6.94 -4.29
C MET A 116 9.16 -5.54 -4.68
N ILE A 117 8.28 -4.56 -4.59
CA ILE A 117 8.62 -3.15 -4.63
C ILE A 117 8.13 -2.54 -3.30
N ILE A 118 9.06 -2.11 -2.47
CA ILE A 118 8.80 -1.56 -1.15
C ILE A 118 9.02 -0.06 -1.20
N GLU A 119 7.95 0.69 -1.10
CA GLU A 119 7.97 2.14 -1.12
C GLU A 119 7.93 2.69 0.30
N ASP A 120 9.03 3.27 0.70
CA ASP A 120 9.28 4.11 1.88
C ASP A 120 8.76 3.52 3.20
N ILE A 121 9.12 2.27 3.49
CA ILE A 121 8.87 1.63 4.78
C ILE A 121 10.02 0.71 5.19
N GLY A 122 10.41 0.78 6.44
CA GLY A 122 11.44 -0.04 7.06
C GLY A 122 10.93 -1.39 7.58
N VAL A 123 11.74 -2.02 8.42
CA VAL A 123 11.43 -3.31 9.08
C VAL A 123 11.34 -3.17 10.61
N ASN A 124 11.68 -2.02 11.18
CA ASN A 124 11.46 -1.71 12.58
C ASN A 124 10.37 -0.64 12.70
N ILE A 125 9.14 -1.09 12.92
CA ILE A 125 7.96 -0.23 12.93
C ILE A 125 7.57 0.06 14.37
N GLN A 126 7.47 1.36 14.71
CA GLN A 126 7.09 1.85 16.05
C GLN A 126 6.19 3.07 15.90
N ASP A 127 5.08 2.90 15.17
CA ASP A 127 4.16 3.99 14.88
C ASP A 127 3.16 4.17 16.03
N ASP A 128 2.86 5.44 16.34
CA ASP A 128 1.76 5.84 17.22
C ASP A 128 1.09 7.09 16.65
N SER A 129 0.08 6.89 15.85
CA SER A 129 -0.71 7.96 15.24
C SER A 129 -1.85 8.46 16.13
N THR A 130 -2.01 7.91 17.34
CA THR A 130 -3.08 8.29 18.28
C THR A 130 -3.22 9.81 18.45
N PRO A 131 -2.12 10.60 18.59
CA PRO A 131 -2.24 12.07 18.77
C PRO A 131 -2.87 12.79 17.57
N TYR A 132 -2.78 12.18 16.37
CA TYR A 132 -3.27 12.81 15.14
C TYR A 132 -4.71 12.41 14.83
N VAL A 133 -5.01 11.11 14.86
CA VAL A 133 -6.26 10.57 14.31
C VAL A 133 -7.47 10.65 15.22
N THR A 134 -7.29 10.88 16.54
CA THR A 134 -8.40 10.99 17.49
C THR A 134 -9.42 12.08 17.14
N ASN A 135 -8.97 13.13 16.43
CA ASN A 135 -9.82 14.25 16.01
C ASN A 135 -10.40 14.10 14.59
N TRP A 136 -10.14 12.96 13.91
CA TRP A 136 -10.58 12.74 12.53
C TRP A 136 -11.87 11.92 12.42
N SER A 137 -12.35 11.39 13.56
CA SER A 137 -13.56 10.57 13.59
C SER A 137 -14.83 11.38 13.35
N GLY A 138 -15.81 10.75 12.71
CA GLY A 138 -17.16 11.27 12.54
C GLY A 138 -17.42 11.87 11.16
N THR A 139 -18.55 12.60 11.09
CA THR A 139 -19.01 13.26 9.86
C THR A 139 -18.93 14.77 10.04
N PHE A 140 -18.30 15.44 9.11
CA PHE A 140 -18.13 16.90 9.08
C PHE A 140 -19.13 17.50 8.08
N ARG A 141 -19.77 18.60 8.46
CA ARG A 141 -20.78 19.23 7.61
C ARG A 141 -20.20 19.75 6.30
N LEU A 142 -19.00 20.33 6.35
CA LEU A 142 -18.26 20.85 5.21
C LEU A 142 -16.97 20.04 5.00
N ARG A 143 -16.54 19.92 3.74
CA ARG A 143 -15.28 19.27 3.38
C ARG A 143 -14.09 20.00 3.99
N GLU A 144 -14.15 21.32 3.98
CA GLU A 144 -13.12 22.21 4.50
C GLU A 144 -12.89 21.98 6.03
N GLU A 145 -13.95 21.67 6.78
CA GLU A 145 -13.84 21.35 8.20
C GLU A 145 -13.00 20.08 8.44
N LEU A 146 -13.19 19.06 7.60
CA LEU A 146 -12.39 17.84 7.65
C LEU A 146 -10.95 18.11 7.20
N GLU A 147 -10.75 18.85 6.11
CA GLU A 147 -9.42 19.22 5.62
C GLU A 147 -8.63 20.03 6.64
N GLU A 148 -9.29 20.93 7.38
CA GLU A 148 -8.68 21.68 8.47
C GLU A 148 -8.26 20.74 9.63
N ARG A 149 -9.06 19.71 9.94
CA ARG A 149 -8.71 18.69 10.95
C ARG A 149 -7.50 17.86 10.55
N LEU A 150 -7.39 17.48 9.27
CA LEU A 150 -6.24 16.78 8.72
C LEU A 150 -4.98 17.66 8.74
N GLY A 151 -5.17 18.97 8.66
CA GLY A 151 -4.12 19.97 8.65
C GLY A 151 -3.39 20.07 7.31
N PRO A 152 -2.62 21.16 7.11
CA PRO A 152 -2.04 21.50 5.80
C PRO A 152 -0.96 20.51 5.33
N ARG A 153 -0.43 19.72 6.25
CA ARG A 153 0.61 18.72 5.93
C ARG A 153 0.03 17.42 5.38
N LEU A 154 -1.08 16.93 5.94
CA LEU A 154 -1.65 15.63 5.58
C LEU A 154 -2.80 15.73 4.59
N SER A 155 -3.59 16.82 4.66
CA SER A 155 -4.74 17.01 3.78
C SER A 155 -4.43 16.82 2.29
N PRO A 156 -3.30 17.30 1.72
CA PRO A 156 -2.98 17.07 0.31
C PRO A 156 -2.88 15.59 -0.08
N TYR A 157 -2.36 14.73 0.80
CA TYR A 157 -2.18 13.30 0.55
C TYR A 157 -3.47 12.50 0.76
N LEU A 158 -4.41 13.01 1.57
CA LEU A 158 -5.64 12.32 1.92
C LEU A 158 -6.86 12.74 1.09
N GLN A 159 -6.66 13.46 -0.01
CA GLN A 159 -7.76 13.97 -0.83
C GLN A 159 -8.64 12.86 -1.41
N LYS A 160 -8.05 11.70 -1.76
CA LYS A 160 -8.76 10.52 -2.26
C LYS A 160 -9.40 9.69 -1.14
N SER A 161 -9.02 9.94 0.11
CA SER A 161 -9.61 9.30 1.30
C SER A 161 -10.80 10.08 1.86
N ILE A 162 -10.99 11.32 1.45
CA ILE A 162 -12.17 12.12 1.82
C ILE A 162 -13.35 11.69 0.94
N ARG A 163 -14.43 11.23 1.56
CA ARG A 163 -15.66 10.85 0.86
C ARG A 163 -16.87 11.62 1.32
N ARG A 164 -17.82 11.82 0.41
CA ARG A 164 -19.13 12.41 0.73
C ARG A 164 -20.06 11.31 1.24
N VAL A 165 -20.77 11.59 2.33
CA VAL A 165 -21.85 10.77 2.88
C VAL A 165 -23.15 11.59 2.94
N LYS A 166 -24.27 10.97 3.33
CA LYS A 166 -25.58 11.61 3.33
C LYS A 166 -25.59 12.94 4.11
N ASP A 167 -24.91 12.96 5.26
CA ASP A 167 -24.99 14.08 6.21
C ASP A 167 -23.72 14.95 6.21
N GLY A 168 -22.80 14.77 5.26
CA GLY A 168 -21.58 15.56 5.15
C GLY A 168 -20.40 14.83 4.52
N TRP A 169 -19.24 14.96 5.16
CA TRP A 169 -17.94 14.44 4.69
C TRP A 169 -17.27 13.63 5.78
N THR A 170 -16.62 12.54 5.41
CA THR A 170 -15.88 11.66 6.31
C THR A 170 -14.67 11.08 5.59
N LEU A 171 -13.84 10.34 6.31
CA LEU A 171 -12.77 9.54 5.73
C LEU A 171 -13.30 8.17 5.24
N ASN A 172 -12.62 7.55 4.30
CA ASN A 172 -12.90 6.21 3.80
C ASN A 172 -12.25 5.11 4.67
N PHE A 173 -11.91 5.45 5.90
CA PHE A 173 -11.45 4.53 6.94
C PHE A 173 -11.97 5.03 8.31
N ASP A 174 -12.11 4.12 9.26
CA ASP A 174 -12.43 4.45 10.65
C ASP A 174 -11.13 4.67 11.43
N PRO A 175 -10.92 5.86 12.06
CA PRO A 175 -9.72 6.13 12.85
C PRO A 175 -9.47 5.15 14.00
N ALA A 176 -10.51 4.57 14.60
CA ALA A 176 -10.34 3.60 15.67
C ALA A 176 -9.88 2.24 15.13
N GLU A 177 -10.45 1.78 14.01
CA GLU A 177 -9.98 0.57 13.30
C GLU A 177 -8.55 0.74 12.80
N PHE A 178 -8.24 1.90 12.21
CA PHE A 178 -6.89 2.22 11.79
C PHE A 178 -5.87 2.05 12.93
N LEU A 179 -6.15 2.55 14.15
CA LEU A 179 -5.24 2.39 15.29
C LEU A 179 -5.06 0.91 15.72
N VAL A 180 -6.05 0.05 15.49
CA VAL A 180 -5.90 -1.40 15.68
C VAL A 180 -4.96 -1.98 14.63
N SER A 181 -5.14 -1.60 13.36
CA SER A 181 -4.26 -1.99 12.24
C SER A 181 -2.81 -1.55 12.47
N GLU A 182 -2.59 -0.29 12.84
CA GLU A 182 -1.26 0.26 13.11
C GLU A 182 -0.53 -0.53 14.20
N ARG A 183 -1.21 -0.78 15.33
CA ARG A 183 -0.64 -1.59 16.42
C ARG A 183 -0.33 -3.04 16.01
N ALA A 184 -1.15 -3.62 15.12
CA ALA A 184 -0.95 -4.98 14.64
C ALA A 184 0.25 -5.12 13.67
N THR A 185 0.70 -4.02 13.09
CA THR A 185 1.85 -3.96 12.17
C THR A 185 3.12 -3.42 12.82
N ASN A 186 3.05 -2.93 14.06
CA ASN A 186 4.24 -2.55 14.82
C ASN A 186 5.09 -3.78 15.18
N GLY A 187 6.40 -3.60 15.17
CA GLY A 187 7.35 -4.64 15.55
C GLY A 187 8.63 -4.64 14.74
N ASN A 188 9.45 -5.66 15.00
CA ASN A 188 10.67 -5.94 14.27
C ASN A 188 10.42 -7.03 13.23
N HIS A 189 10.51 -6.70 11.95
CA HIS A 189 10.22 -7.57 10.82
C HIS A 189 11.48 -8.09 10.09
N TRP A 190 12.68 -7.89 10.62
CA TRP A 190 13.93 -8.35 10.02
C TRP A 190 13.91 -9.80 9.60
N LYS A 191 13.39 -10.68 10.48
CA LYS A 191 13.31 -12.12 10.16
C LYS A 191 12.45 -12.38 8.92
N VAL A 192 11.32 -11.71 8.81
CA VAL A 192 10.38 -11.85 7.68
C VAL A 192 11.00 -11.31 6.40
N TRP A 193 11.60 -10.10 6.45
CA TRP A 193 12.30 -9.51 5.32
C TRP A 193 13.36 -10.42 4.73
N LEU A 194 14.20 -11.01 5.59
CA LEU A 194 15.30 -11.88 5.20
C LEU A 194 14.85 -13.31 4.78
N GLN A 195 13.59 -13.68 5.06
CA GLN A 195 13.06 -15.01 4.71
C GLN A 195 12.66 -15.10 3.23
N SER A 196 12.16 -14.01 2.63
CA SER A 196 11.75 -13.99 1.22
C SER A 196 12.96 -14.06 0.28
N ARG A 197 12.76 -14.64 -0.91
CA ARG A 197 13.86 -14.91 -1.89
C ARG A 197 13.69 -14.20 -3.22
N CYS A 198 12.48 -13.73 -3.53
CA CYS A 198 12.22 -13.02 -4.78
C CYS A 198 13.05 -11.73 -4.88
N PRO A 199 13.36 -11.22 -6.08
CA PRO A 199 13.98 -9.91 -6.26
C PRO A 199 13.19 -8.81 -5.54
N ALA A 200 13.88 -7.79 -5.04
CA ALA A 200 13.24 -6.67 -4.37
C ALA A 200 13.83 -5.33 -4.83
N LEU A 201 12.96 -4.33 -4.94
CA LEU A 201 13.31 -2.92 -5.06
C LEU A 201 12.85 -2.19 -3.80
N VAL A 202 13.75 -1.47 -3.15
CA VAL A 202 13.44 -0.57 -2.04
C VAL A 202 13.58 0.86 -2.53
N VAL A 203 12.50 1.62 -2.50
CA VAL A 203 12.48 3.03 -2.92
C VAL A 203 12.31 3.91 -1.69
N SER A 204 13.22 4.86 -1.52
CA SER A 204 13.23 5.82 -0.40
C SER A 204 12.94 7.24 -0.89
N GLY A 205 12.10 7.97 -0.17
CA GLY A 205 11.95 9.41 -0.37
C GLY A 205 13.02 10.19 0.38
N SER A 206 13.83 11.01 -0.32
CA SER A 206 14.91 11.77 0.32
C SER A 206 14.41 12.87 1.28
N GLU A 207 13.14 13.22 1.20
CA GLU A 207 12.46 14.21 2.03
C GLU A 207 11.46 13.54 3.00
N SER A 208 11.44 12.19 3.03
CA SER A 208 10.58 11.43 3.95
C SER A 208 10.93 11.74 5.41
N ARG A 209 9.88 11.75 6.24
CA ARG A 209 10.00 11.88 7.70
C ARG A 209 9.41 10.67 8.43
N VAL A 210 9.02 9.65 7.67
CA VAL A 210 8.44 8.41 8.19
C VAL A 210 9.50 7.33 8.31
N CYS A 211 10.36 7.21 7.28
CA CYS A 211 11.44 6.24 7.26
C CYS A 211 12.81 6.89 7.33
N ASP A 212 13.72 6.25 8.06
CA ASP A 212 15.14 6.55 7.97
C ASP A 212 15.73 5.88 6.72
N GLY A 213 16.21 6.68 5.77
CA GLY A 213 16.87 6.20 4.56
C GLY A 213 18.04 5.26 4.84
N THR A 214 18.71 5.41 5.98
CA THR A 214 19.79 4.52 6.45
C THR A 214 19.28 3.11 6.76
N GLU A 215 18.09 3.00 7.35
CA GLU A 215 17.46 1.69 7.58
C GLU A 215 17.11 1.01 6.26
N LEU A 216 16.53 1.75 5.32
CA LEU A 216 16.16 1.22 3.99
C LEU A 216 17.38 0.76 3.21
N GLN A 217 18.50 1.48 3.30
CA GLN A 217 19.77 1.06 2.73
C GLN A 217 20.28 -0.22 3.41
N THR A 218 20.21 -0.31 4.74
CA THR A 218 20.59 -1.51 5.50
C THR A 218 19.73 -2.73 5.12
N MET A 219 18.43 -2.53 4.85
CA MET A 219 17.56 -3.60 4.35
C MET A 219 18.09 -4.17 3.03
N THR A 220 18.56 -3.28 2.16
CA THR A 220 19.12 -3.67 0.86
C THR A 220 20.45 -4.42 1.02
N GLU A 221 21.35 -3.92 1.83
CA GLU A 221 22.69 -4.52 2.05
C GLU A 221 22.61 -5.91 2.69
N ARG A 222 21.61 -6.16 3.53
CA ARG A 222 21.45 -7.43 4.27
C ARG A 222 20.66 -8.50 3.53
N ARG A 223 20.04 -8.18 2.39
CA ARG A 223 19.23 -9.12 1.62
C ARG A 223 19.67 -9.16 0.16
N GLU A 224 20.18 -10.33 -0.26
CA GLU A 224 20.56 -10.57 -1.66
C GLU A 224 19.42 -10.34 -2.64
N GLY A 225 19.74 -9.91 -3.87
CA GLY A 225 18.73 -9.64 -4.90
C GLY A 225 17.86 -8.42 -4.62
N THR A 226 18.34 -7.52 -3.76
CA THR A 226 17.64 -6.26 -3.43
C THR A 226 18.37 -5.07 -4.06
N VAL A 227 17.62 -4.18 -4.69
CA VAL A 227 18.09 -2.91 -5.27
C VAL A 227 17.55 -1.75 -4.42
N PHE A 228 18.37 -0.75 -4.18
CA PHE A 228 17.99 0.49 -3.50
C PHE A 228 17.97 1.66 -4.48
N THR A 229 16.94 2.48 -4.37
CA THR A 229 16.84 3.76 -5.10
C THR A 229 16.28 4.82 -4.17
N GLN A 230 16.89 6.00 -4.19
CA GLN A 230 16.38 7.16 -3.47
C GLN A 230 15.92 8.22 -4.47
N LEU A 231 14.69 8.69 -4.31
CA LEU A 231 14.08 9.72 -5.16
C LEU A 231 13.81 10.98 -4.35
N LYS A 232 13.80 12.13 -5.02
CA LYS A 232 13.44 13.39 -4.39
C LYS A 232 11.92 13.45 -4.19
N ALA A 233 11.47 13.01 -3.02
CA ALA A 233 10.06 12.92 -2.64
C ALA A 233 9.93 12.83 -1.12
N GLY A 234 8.72 13.05 -0.60
CA GLY A 234 8.33 12.69 0.76
C GLY A 234 8.02 11.20 0.88
N HIS A 235 7.14 10.86 1.83
CA HIS A 235 6.74 9.48 2.12
C HIS A 235 5.95 8.81 0.99
N SER A 236 5.13 9.55 0.27
CA SER A 236 4.30 9.03 -0.83
C SER A 236 4.96 9.35 -2.17
N ILE A 237 5.99 8.60 -2.53
CA ILE A 237 6.85 8.86 -3.70
C ILE A 237 6.04 8.78 -4.99
N HIS A 238 5.10 7.81 -5.07
CA HIS A 238 4.18 7.63 -6.21
C HIS A 238 3.24 8.82 -6.42
N ILE A 239 3.10 9.72 -5.44
CA ILE A 239 2.36 10.99 -5.56
C ILE A 239 3.32 12.15 -5.84
N ASP A 240 4.38 12.27 -5.05
CA ASP A 240 5.28 13.43 -5.04
C ASP A 240 6.19 13.49 -6.27
N ASN A 241 6.65 12.32 -6.74
CA ASN A 241 7.58 12.21 -7.88
C ASN A 241 7.21 11.00 -8.76
N ARG A 242 5.96 10.98 -9.24
CA ARG A 242 5.39 9.86 -9.98
C ARG A 242 6.20 9.49 -11.22
N THR A 243 6.72 10.46 -11.95
CA THR A 243 7.45 10.19 -13.19
C THR A 243 8.69 9.35 -12.94
N GLU A 244 9.58 9.76 -12.05
CA GLU A 244 10.80 9.01 -11.74
C GLU A 244 10.47 7.70 -11.02
N PHE A 245 9.41 7.66 -10.22
CA PHE A 245 8.93 6.45 -9.56
C PHE A 245 8.52 5.39 -10.59
N VAL A 246 7.69 5.75 -11.57
CA VAL A 246 7.23 4.84 -12.63
C VAL A 246 8.38 4.38 -13.51
N GLU A 247 9.31 5.27 -13.87
CA GLU A 247 10.53 4.91 -14.61
C GLU A 247 11.38 3.90 -13.83
N THR A 248 11.54 4.10 -12.53
CA THR A 248 12.26 3.18 -11.63
C THR A 248 11.58 1.81 -11.56
N LEU A 249 10.23 1.79 -11.44
CA LEU A 249 9.46 0.54 -11.48
C LEU A 249 9.65 -0.21 -12.78
N ARG A 250 9.46 0.44 -13.92
CA ARG A 250 9.66 -0.18 -15.25
C ARG A 250 11.05 -0.75 -15.41
N HIS A 251 12.06 0.02 -15.04
CA HIS A 251 13.45 -0.44 -15.12
C HIS A 251 13.66 -1.72 -14.30
N PHE A 252 13.22 -1.71 -13.04
CA PHE A 252 13.34 -2.87 -12.17
C PHE A 252 12.59 -4.09 -12.74
N LEU A 253 11.32 -3.94 -13.06
CA LEU A 253 10.46 -5.03 -13.55
C LEU A 253 11.00 -5.64 -14.86
N ASN A 254 11.52 -4.82 -15.77
CA ASN A 254 12.12 -5.28 -17.03
C ASN A 254 13.44 -6.03 -16.81
N THR A 255 14.27 -5.60 -15.85
CA THR A 255 15.54 -6.28 -15.55
C THR A 255 15.34 -7.63 -14.88
N GLN A 256 14.20 -7.88 -14.25
CA GLN A 256 13.87 -9.18 -13.66
C GLN A 256 13.23 -10.15 -14.66
N ASN A 257 13.03 -9.77 -15.94
CA ASN A 257 12.33 -10.57 -16.96
C ASN A 257 10.92 -11.02 -16.53
N LEU A 258 10.24 -10.17 -15.78
CA LEU A 258 8.89 -10.41 -15.24
C LEU A 258 7.80 -10.05 -16.25
#